data_ad81bc4378b2ce516ee39b19f277723b
#
_entry.id   ad81bc4378b2ce516ee39b19f277723b
#
_cell.length_a   1.000
_cell.length_b   1.000
_cell.length_c   1.000
_cell.angle_alpha   90.00
_cell.angle_beta   90.00
_cell.angle_gamma   90.00
#
_symmetry.space_group_name_H-M   'P 1'
#
loop_
_entity.id
_entity.type
_entity.pdbx_description
1 polymer ?
#
loop_
_entity_poly.entity_id
_entity_poly.type
_entity_poly.pdbx_seq_one_letter_code
_entity_poly.pdbx_strand_id
1 'polypeptide(L)'
;MNKKYDVTFINAPNHAEFPHFPIGIGYLNEILKKNNISTNLIDIQNMIVNKEIRYEANILNDIENILKNIKSEIFIFSIMNSTYIWAIEIIKIIKKYNLSSKIVVGGSHATLLKEKLLEHNEIDVVCIYEGEKIITKLTNALIKNDKNLLREIKNIYYRDDDNKIVFNGEEKLIVDLDRLPIIYYSTSEYKNRTSI
;
A
#
# COMPACT_ATOMS: atom_id res chain seq x y z
N MET A 1 -15.67 9.72 16.76
CA MET A 1 -14.98 8.41 16.81
C MET A 1 -14.12 8.29 15.57
N ASN A 2 -12.80 8.11 15.71
CA ASN A 2 -11.95 7.87 14.54
C ASN A 2 -12.30 6.50 13.97
N LYS A 3 -12.73 6.48 12.71
CA LYS A 3 -13.04 5.24 12.00
C LYS A 3 -11.77 4.42 11.87
N LYS A 4 -11.81 3.15 12.28
CA LYS A 4 -10.73 2.20 12.10
C LYS A 4 -11.00 1.40 10.82
N TYR A 5 -9.97 1.24 9.99
CA TYR A 5 -10.03 0.44 8.76
C TYR A 5 -9.23 -0.85 8.91
N ASP A 6 -9.59 -1.88 8.16
CA ASP A 6 -8.78 -3.08 8.05
C ASP A 6 -7.52 -2.78 7.25
N VAL A 7 -7.67 -2.06 6.14
CA VAL A 7 -6.57 -1.71 5.23
C VAL A 7 -6.63 -0.24 4.85
N THR A 8 -5.50 0.45 4.94
CA THR A 8 -5.30 1.77 4.33
C THR A 8 -4.21 1.68 3.27
N PHE A 9 -4.57 1.98 2.03
CA PHE A 9 -3.62 2.16 0.93
C PHE A 9 -3.00 3.55 0.98
N ILE A 10 -1.71 3.65 0.73
CA ILE A 10 -0.97 4.91 0.63
C ILE A 10 -0.39 5.02 -0.77
N ASN A 11 -0.78 6.06 -1.51
CA ASN A 11 -0.13 6.49 -2.73
C ASN A 11 0.83 7.63 -2.40
N ALA A 12 2.13 7.32 -2.38
CA ALA A 12 3.18 8.27 -2.03
C ALA A 12 3.44 9.27 -3.18
N PRO A 13 4.02 10.45 -2.91
CA PRO A 13 4.36 11.44 -3.93
C PRO A 13 5.34 10.89 -4.97
N ASN A 14 5.18 11.30 -6.23
CA ASN A 14 6.02 10.87 -7.34
C ASN A 14 6.57 12.01 -8.21
N HIS A 15 6.46 13.27 -7.75
CA HIS A 15 6.88 14.47 -8.48
C HIS A 15 6.14 14.73 -9.81
N ALA A 16 5.09 13.98 -10.13
CA ALA A 16 4.31 14.25 -11.34
C ALA A 16 3.46 15.51 -11.16
N GLU A 17 3.40 16.34 -12.21
CA GLU A 17 2.59 17.56 -12.21
C GLU A 17 1.08 17.26 -12.30
N PHE A 18 0.73 16.08 -12.76
CA PHE A 18 -0.66 15.66 -12.98
C PHE A 18 -1.04 14.50 -12.05
N PRO A 19 -2.30 14.49 -11.56
CA PRO A 19 -2.79 13.38 -10.77
C PRO A 19 -2.91 12.14 -11.66
N HIS A 20 -2.32 11.04 -11.20
CA HIS A 20 -2.50 9.74 -11.82
C HIS A 20 -3.25 8.84 -10.84
N PHE A 21 -4.40 8.32 -11.27
CA PHE A 21 -5.07 7.31 -10.46
C PHE A 21 -4.16 6.08 -10.32
N PRO A 22 -3.88 5.63 -9.09
CA PRO A 22 -3.01 4.48 -8.86
C PRO A 22 -3.75 3.18 -9.19
N ILE A 23 -3.76 2.80 -10.48
CA ILE A 23 -4.57 1.69 -11.03
C ILE A 23 -4.34 0.39 -10.25
N GLY A 24 -3.09 0.03 -9.95
CA GLY A 24 -2.79 -1.18 -9.17
C GLY A 24 -3.45 -1.16 -7.79
N ILE A 25 -3.37 -0.03 -7.07
CA ILE A 25 -4.08 0.14 -5.80
C ILE A 25 -5.60 0.04 -6.02
N GLY A 26 -6.11 0.59 -7.11
CA GLY A 26 -7.53 0.52 -7.45
C GLY A 26 -8.03 -0.92 -7.55
N TYR A 27 -7.31 -1.80 -8.26
CA TYR A 27 -7.67 -3.22 -8.36
C TYR A 27 -7.67 -3.90 -6.99
N LEU A 28 -6.59 -3.73 -6.21
CA LEU A 28 -6.47 -4.32 -4.88
C LEU A 28 -7.58 -3.83 -3.94
N ASN A 29 -7.91 -2.54 -3.99
CA ASN A 29 -8.98 -1.95 -3.21
C ASN A 29 -10.35 -2.57 -3.53
N GLU A 30 -10.69 -2.71 -4.82
CA GLU A 30 -11.96 -3.33 -5.23
C GLU A 30 -12.02 -4.82 -4.89
N ILE A 31 -10.91 -5.55 -4.99
CA ILE A 31 -10.83 -6.95 -4.55
C ILE A 31 -11.12 -7.06 -3.05
N LEU A 32 -10.51 -6.22 -2.22
CA LEU A 32 -10.72 -6.24 -0.78
C LEU A 32 -12.17 -5.87 -0.41
N LYS A 33 -12.74 -4.83 -1.01
CA LYS A 33 -14.14 -4.43 -0.81
C LYS A 33 -15.11 -5.55 -1.14
N LYS A 34 -14.91 -6.25 -2.27
CA LYS A 34 -15.73 -7.42 -2.64
C LYS A 34 -15.63 -8.57 -1.64
N ASN A 35 -14.59 -8.62 -0.85
CA ASN A 35 -14.38 -9.60 0.21
C ASN A 35 -14.74 -9.06 1.61
N ASN A 36 -15.54 -7.97 1.69
CA ASN A 36 -16.02 -7.36 2.94
C ASN A 36 -14.89 -6.86 3.87
N ILE A 37 -13.75 -6.50 3.31
CA ILE A 37 -12.64 -5.88 4.04
C ILE A 37 -12.79 -4.37 3.93
N SER A 38 -12.80 -3.67 5.05
CA SER A 38 -12.94 -2.23 5.06
C SER A 38 -11.64 -1.55 4.62
N THR A 39 -11.74 -0.68 3.62
CA THR A 39 -10.57 -0.04 3.02
C THR A 39 -10.63 1.47 3.06
N ASN A 40 -9.48 2.10 3.06
CA ASN A 40 -9.26 3.52 2.87
C ASN A 40 -8.15 3.75 1.86
N LEU A 41 -8.16 4.87 1.15
CA LEU A 41 -7.08 5.31 0.27
C LEU A 41 -6.67 6.72 0.66
N ILE A 42 -5.39 6.90 0.93
CA ILE A 42 -4.76 8.21 1.10
C ILE A 42 -3.83 8.43 -0.09
N ASP A 43 -4.30 9.25 -1.03
CA ASP A 43 -3.56 9.59 -2.23
C ASP A 43 -2.85 10.92 -2.03
N ILE A 44 -1.64 10.86 -1.45
CA ILE A 44 -0.84 12.05 -1.14
C ILE A 44 -0.44 12.79 -2.42
N GLN A 45 -0.15 12.06 -3.50
CA GLN A 45 0.15 12.69 -4.80
C GLN A 45 -1.03 13.53 -5.31
N ASN A 46 -2.23 13.00 -5.22
CA ASN A 46 -3.44 13.74 -5.61
C ASN A 46 -3.69 14.96 -4.71
N MET A 47 -3.45 14.83 -3.41
CA MET A 47 -3.56 15.94 -2.45
C MET A 47 -2.57 17.07 -2.77
N ILE A 48 -1.36 16.75 -3.20
CA ILE A 48 -0.37 17.75 -3.64
C ILE A 48 -0.85 18.46 -4.92
N VAL A 49 -1.29 17.70 -5.91
CA VAL A 49 -1.77 18.28 -7.19
C VAL A 49 -3.00 19.18 -6.97
N ASN A 50 -3.89 18.78 -6.06
CA ASN A 50 -5.06 19.58 -5.68
C ASN A 50 -4.74 20.73 -4.71
N LYS A 51 -3.46 20.94 -4.36
CA LYS A 51 -3.00 21.98 -3.42
C LYS A 51 -3.57 21.85 -2.00
N GLU A 52 -3.99 20.65 -1.61
CA GLU A 52 -4.40 20.33 -0.23
C GLU A 52 -3.18 20.20 0.67
N ILE A 53 -2.06 19.73 0.11
CA ILE A 53 -0.72 19.71 0.70
C ILE A 53 0.19 20.55 -0.17
N ARG A 54 1.00 21.41 0.44
CA ARG A 54 2.01 22.18 -0.29
C ARG A 54 3.29 21.36 -0.46
N TYR A 55 3.78 21.27 -1.69
CA TYR A 55 5.07 20.65 -1.99
C TYR A 55 6.21 21.61 -1.64
N GLU A 56 6.45 21.80 -0.34
CA GLU A 56 7.46 22.72 0.23
C GLU A 56 8.29 21.98 1.28
N ALA A 57 9.24 22.70 1.91
CA ALA A 57 10.15 22.14 2.92
C ALA A 57 9.47 21.42 4.11
N ASN A 58 8.19 21.71 4.37
CA ASN A 58 7.42 21.15 5.48
C ASN A 58 6.44 20.03 5.08
N ILE A 59 6.52 19.51 3.86
CA ILE A 59 5.57 18.51 3.34
C ILE A 59 5.41 17.30 4.28
N LEU A 60 6.48 16.82 4.93
CA LEU A 60 6.39 15.70 5.86
C LEU A 60 5.56 16.05 7.10
N ASN A 61 5.55 17.29 7.56
CA ASN A 61 4.71 17.73 8.68
C ASN A 61 3.23 17.72 8.28
N ASP A 62 2.91 18.13 7.05
CA ASP A 62 1.53 18.09 6.56
C ASP A 62 1.04 16.66 6.41
N ILE A 63 1.88 15.77 5.86
CA ILE A 63 1.61 14.33 5.77
C ILE A 63 1.42 13.74 7.17
N GLU A 64 2.27 14.06 8.13
CA GLU A 64 2.16 13.61 9.52
C GLU A 64 0.84 14.07 10.15
N ASN A 65 0.43 15.31 9.92
CA ASN A 65 -0.84 15.86 10.42
C ASN A 65 -2.06 15.09 9.90
N ILE A 66 -2.00 14.57 8.68
CA ILE A 66 -3.04 13.71 8.11
C ILE A 66 -3.00 12.32 8.75
N LEU A 67 -1.82 11.70 8.77
CA LEU A 67 -1.66 10.28 9.11
C LEU A 67 -1.82 10.00 10.61
N LYS A 68 -1.51 10.94 11.50
CA LYS A 68 -1.61 10.76 12.96
C LYS A 68 -3.00 10.36 13.45
N ASN A 69 -4.04 10.72 12.69
CA ASN A 69 -5.44 10.43 13.02
C ASN A 69 -6.01 9.21 12.30
N ILE A 70 -5.24 8.61 11.38
CA ILE A 70 -5.66 7.43 10.64
C ILE A 70 -5.34 6.17 11.46
N LYS A 71 -6.35 5.32 11.65
CA LYS A 71 -6.21 4.03 12.33
C LYS A 71 -6.51 2.91 11.35
N SER A 72 -5.56 2.00 11.18
CA SER A 72 -5.69 0.85 10.30
C SER A 72 -4.93 -0.35 10.86
N GLU A 73 -5.42 -1.56 10.60
CA GLU A 73 -4.67 -2.78 10.95
C GLU A 73 -3.44 -2.94 10.03
N ILE A 74 -3.62 -2.60 8.75
CA ILE A 74 -2.59 -2.77 7.72
C ILE A 74 -2.49 -1.49 6.91
N PHE A 75 -1.27 -1.04 6.65
CA PHE A 75 -0.98 -0.02 5.63
C PHE A 75 -0.27 -0.67 4.45
N ILE A 76 -0.75 -0.41 3.24
CA ILE A 76 -0.24 -0.99 2.00
C ILE A 76 0.29 0.11 1.08
N PHE A 77 1.51 -0.08 0.59
CA PHE A 77 2.19 0.80 -0.34
C PHE A 77 2.42 0.08 -1.66
N SER A 78 2.13 0.77 -2.78
CA SER A 78 2.60 0.36 -4.11
C SER A 78 3.72 1.31 -4.51
N ILE A 79 4.97 0.84 -4.47
CA ILE A 79 6.14 1.69 -4.68
C ILE A 79 6.73 1.54 -6.08
N MET A 80 7.13 2.68 -6.62
CA MET A 80 7.98 2.82 -7.80
C MET A 80 9.33 3.43 -7.37
N ASN A 81 10.32 3.44 -8.25
CA ASN A 81 11.60 4.08 -7.96
C ASN A 81 11.45 5.55 -7.53
N SER A 82 10.56 6.30 -8.19
CA SER A 82 10.29 7.71 -7.90
C SER A 82 9.59 7.95 -6.55
N THR A 83 8.86 6.96 -6.03
CA THR A 83 8.10 7.08 -4.77
C THR A 83 8.80 6.44 -3.57
N TYR A 84 9.90 5.72 -3.79
CA TYR A 84 10.55 4.90 -2.77
C TYR A 84 10.97 5.69 -1.53
N ILE A 85 11.72 6.77 -1.70
CA ILE A 85 12.22 7.58 -0.57
C ILE A 85 11.04 8.14 0.25
N TRP A 86 10.03 8.66 -0.43
CA TRP A 86 8.81 9.16 0.22
C TRP A 86 8.07 8.07 0.98
N ALA A 87 7.95 6.89 0.38
CA ALA A 87 7.27 5.77 1.03
C ALA A 87 7.96 5.39 2.34
N ILE A 88 9.29 5.33 2.38
CA ILE A 88 10.06 5.01 3.60
C ILE A 88 9.83 6.06 4.68
N GLU A 89 9.87 7.36 4.35
CA GLU A 89 9.62 8.41 5.35
C GLU A 89 8.16 8.37 5.87
N ILE A 90 7.20 8.13 4.99
CA ILE A 90 5.79 7.97 5.37
C ILE A 90 5.58 6.75 6.27
N ILE A 91 6.24 5.63 5.98
CA ILE A 91 6.22 4.42 6.81
C ILE A 91 6.69 4.71 8.24
N LYS A 92 7.80 5.45 8.40
CA LYS A 92 8.30 5.87 9.72
C LYS A 92 7.27 6.73 10.45
N ILE A 93 6.63 7.68 9.77
CA ILE A 93 5.55 8.49 10.34
C ILE A 93 4.38 7.61 10.79
N ILE A 94 3.95 6.64 9.96
CA ILE A 94 2.87 5.73 10.33
C ILE A 94 3.23 4.93 11.58
N LYS A 95 4.41 4.34 11.64
CA LYS A 95 4.86 3.55 12.81
C LYS A 95 4.94 4.38 14.09
N LYS A 96 5.20 5.68 14.02
CA LYS A 96 5.17 6.59 15.17
C LYS A 96 3.79 6.63 15.85
N TYR A 97 2.70 6.55 15.10
CA TYR A 97 1.31 6.68 15.60
C TYR A 97 0.51 5.37 15.58
N ASN A 98 1.00 4.36 14.87
CA ASN A 98 0.36 3.08 14.65
C ASN A 98 1.38 1.94 14.76
N LEU A 99 2.04 1.82 15.91
CA LEU A 99 3.16 0.89 16.12
C LEU A 99 2.79 -0.58 15.84
N SER A 100 1.58 -0.99 16.20
CA SER A 100 1.09 -2.36 16.01
C SER A 100 0.60 -2.68 14.60
N SER A 101 0.37 -1.65 13.77
CA SER A 101 -0.12 -1.87 12.40
C SER A 101 0.93 -2.54 11.54
N LYS A 102 0.49 -3.41 10.63
CA LYS A 102 1.35 -4.08 9.67
C LYS A 102 1.62 -3.19 8.46
N ILE A 103 2.84 -3.20 7.99
CA ILE A 103 3.25 -2.49 6.76
C ILE A 103 3.53 -3.51 5.67
N VAL A 104 2.79 -3.41 4.57
CA VAL A 104 2.98 -4.21 3.37
C VAL A 104 3.44 -3.32 2.23
N VAL A 105 4.51 -3.71 1.56
CA VAL A 105 5.06 -2.97 0.43
C VAL A 105 5.06 -3.85 -0.81
N GLY A 106 4.48 -3.35 -1.89
CA GLY A 106 4.44 -4.00 -3.20
C GLY A 106 4.78 -3.02 -4.33
N GLY A 107 4.53 -3.42 -5.57
CA GLY A 107 4.78 -2.62 -6.77
C GLY A 107 6.10 -2.96 -7.47
N SER A 108 6.39 -2.25 -8.57
CA SER A 108 7.53 -2.56 -9.44
C SER A 108 8.88 -2.45 -8.74
N HIS A 109 9.05 -1.45 -7.88
CA HIS A 109 10.30 -1.28 -7.14
C HIS A 109 10.47 -2.34 -6.04
N ALA A 110 9.38 -2.77 -5.41
CA ALA A 110 9.40 -3.88 -4.45
C ALA A 110 9.79 -5.20 -5.13
N THR A 111 9.30 -5.44 -6.34
CA THR A 111 9.70 -6.60 -7.16
C THR A 111 11.19 -6.58 -7.53
N LEU A 112 11.78 -5.39 -7.70
CA LEU A 112 13.21 -5.24 -7.99
C LEU A 112 14.09 -5.45 -6.74
N LEU A 113 13.72 -4.83 -5.61
CA LEU A 113 14.52 -4.85 -4.38
C LEU A 113 14.32 -6.11 -3.55
N LYS A 114 13.13 -6.73 -3.63
CA LYS A 114 12.80 -7.98 -2.94
C LYS A 114 13.07 -7.90 -1.42
N GLU A 115 13.78 -8.90 -0.88
CA GLU A 115 14.12 -9.01 0.54
C GLU A 115 14.90 -7.81 1.11
N LYS A 116 15.60 -7.04 0.27
CA LYS A 116 16.34 -5.86 0.73
C LYS A 116 15.44 -4.80 1.37
N LEU A 117 14.17 -4.73 0.97
CA LEU A 117 13.21 -3.83 1.62
C LEU A 117 12.95 -4.18 3.08
N LEU A 118 13.17 -5.43 3.48
CA LEU A 118 13.05 -5.83 4.87
C LEU A 118 14.24 -5.35 5.74
N GLU A 119 15.29 -4.76 5.19
CA GLU A 119 16.32 -4.05 5.96
C GLU A 119 15.72 -2.86 6.74
N HIS A 120 14.58 -2.32 6.25
CA HIS A 120 13.72 -1.41 6.99
C HIS A 120 12.86 -2.21 7.98
N ASN A 121 13.16 -2.13 9.27
CA ASN A 121 12.47 -2.91 10.30
C ASN A 121 10.97 -2.60 10.44
N GLU A 122 10.54 -1.46 9.95
CA GLU A 122 9.15 -1.03 9.90
C GLU A 122 8.30 -1.81 8.90
N ILE A 123 8.93 -2.44 7.89
CA ILE A 123 8.23 -3.20 6.85
C ILE A 123 8.07 -4.65 7.33
N ASP A 124 6.83 -5.11 7.38
CA ASP A 124 6.48 -6.46 7.82
C ASP A 124 6.48 -7.47 6.66
N VAL A 125 5.96 -7.07 5.48
CA VAL A 125 5.83 -7.94 4.30
C VAL A 125 6.18 -7.19 3.03
N VAL A 126 6.92 -7.84 2.14
CA VAL A 126 7.20 -7.37 0.78
C VAL A 126 6.50 -8.29 -0.21
N CYS A 127 5.63 -7.73 -1.05
CA CYS A 127 4.95 -8.42 -2.14
C CYS A 127 5.68 -8.15 -3.46
N ILE A 128 5.96 -9.20 -4.21
CA ILE A 128 6.54 -9.11 -5.55
C ILE A 128 5.50 -9.48 -6.60
N TYR A 129 5.69 -8.95 -7.82
CA TYR A 129 4.79 -9.18 -8.95
C TYR A 129 3.34 -8.69 -8.68
N GLU A 130 2.35 -9.52 -9.05
CA GLU A 130 0.91 -9.19 -8.98
C GLU A 130 0.34 -9.49 -7.59
N GLY A 131 -0.25 -8.48 -6.97
CA GLY A 131 -0.88 -8.60 -5.65
C GLY A 131 -2.32 -9.12 -5.68
N GLU A 132 -2.97 -9.09 -6.83
CA GLU A 132 -4.41 -9.33 -6.99
C GLU A 132 -4.85 -10.72 -6.55
N LYS A 133 -4.00 -11.74 -6.76
CA LYS A 133 -4.29 -13.10 -6.32
C LYS A 133 -4.16 -13.30 -4.81
N ILE A 134 -3.25 -12.57 -4.21
CA ILE A 134 -2.81 -12.83 -2.83
C ILE A 134 -3.39 -11.86 -1.81
N ILE A 135 -3.83 -10.67 -2.23
CA ILE A 135 -4.17 -9.57 -1.33
C ILE A 135 -5.21 -9.93 -0.26
N THR A 136 -6.27 -10.64 -0.63
CA THR A 136 -7.33 -11.05 0.31
C THR A 136 -6.79 -12.05 1.33
N LYS A 137 -6.03 -13.06 0.87
CA LYS A 137 -5.44 -14.09 1.73
C LYS A 137 -4.40 -13.45 2.66
N LEU A 138 -3.55 -12.56 2.14
CA LEU A 138 -2.54 -11.84 2.90
C LEU A 138 -3.18 -10.95 3.98
N THR A 139 -4.18 -10.15 3.62
CA THR A 139 -4.90 -9.29 4.57
C THR A 139 -5.49 -10.11 5.72
N ASN A 140 -6.17 -11.22 5.40
CA ASN A 140 -6.75 -12.11 6.40
C ASN A 140 -5.67 -12.73 7.32
N ALA A 141 -4.55 -13.18 6.75
CA ALA A 141 -3.44 -13.74 7.53
C ALA A 141 -2.86 -12.72 8.52
N LEU A 142 -2.66 -11.48 8.06
CA LEU A 142 -2.09 -10.41 8.89
C LEU A 142 -3.05 -9.93 9.98
N ILE A 143 -4.34 -9.73 9.68
CA ILE A 143 -5.35 -9.31 10.67
C ILE A 143 -5.52 -10.38 11.76
N LYS A 144 -5.57 -11.65 11.36
CA LYS A 144 -5.74 -12.76 12.30
C LYS A 144 -4.44 -13.21 12.96
N ASN A 145 -3.31 -12.62 12.58
CA ASN A 145 -1.96 -13.06 12.95
C ASN A 145 -1.75 -14.58 12.71
N ASP A 146 -2.30 -15.07 11.58
CA ASP A 146 -2.27 -16.48 11.19
C ASP A 146 -0.98 -16.78 10.40
N LYS A 147 0.04 -17.26 11.13
CA LYS A 147 1.35 -17.57 10.54
C LYS A 147 1.31 -18.77 9.60
N ASN A 148 0.41 -19.72 9.82
CA ASN A 148 0.27 -20.87 8.94
C ASN A 148 -0.28 -20.45 7.59
N LEU A 149 -1.32 -19.61 7.60
CA LEU A 149 -1.87 -19.03 6.39
C LEU A 149 -0.83 -18.17 5.66
N LEU A 150 -0.02 -17.39 6.40
CA LEU A 150 1.03 -16.55 5.82
C LEU A 150 2.09 -17.38 5.07
N ARG A 151 2.50 -18.53 5.61
CA ARG A 151 3.48 -19.45 4.99
C ARG A 151 3.01 -20.02 3.65
N GLU A 152 1.70 -20.08 3.41
CA GLU A 152 1.14 -20.61 2.16
C GLU A 152 1.04 -19.56 1.04
N ILE A 153 1.20 -18.27 1.36
CA ILE A 153 1.04 -17.18 0.39
C ILE A 153 2.32 -17.07 -0.43
N LYS A 154 2.21 -17.20 -1.74
CA LYS A 154 3.33 -17.04 -2.68
C LYS A 154 3.63 -15.56 -2.95
N ASN A 155 4.75 -15.29 -3.60
CA ASN A 155 5.19 -13.96 -4.03
C ASN A 155 5.39 -12.97 -2.86
N ILE A 156 5.69 -13.47 -1.65
CA ILE A 156 5.98 -12.61 -0.50
C ILE A 156 7.30 -12.94 0.17
N TYR A 157 7.96 -11.89 0.69
CA TYR A 157 9.03 -11.97 1.65
C TYR A 157 8.54 -11.41 2.99
N TYR A 158 8.92 -12.04 4.08
CA TYR A 158 8.59 -11.61 5.44
C TYR A 158 9.62 -12.15 6.44
N ARG A 159 9.58 -11.70 7.70
CA ARG A 159 10.39 -12.29 8.78
C ARG A 159 9.57 -13.33 9.55
N ASP A 160 10.19 -14.49 9.79
CA ASP A 160 9.63 -15.52 10.64
C ASP A 160 9.82 -15.21 12.15
N ASP A 161 9.50 -16.16 13.01
CA ASP A 161 9.60 -16.03 14.46
C ASP A 161 11.05 -15.90 14.95
N ASP A 162 12.00 -16.43 14.20
CA ASP A 162 13.44 -16.31 14.46
C ASP A 162 14.05 -15.06 13.84
N ASN A 163 13.21 -14.14 13.34
CA ASN A 163 13.59 -12.93 12.60
C ASN A 163 14.39 -13.20 11.31
N LYS A 164 14.28 -14.41 10.76
CA LYS A 164 14.90 -14.78 9.48
C LYS A 164 13.98 -14.35 8.33
N ILE A 165 14.58 -13.86 7.26
CA ILE A 165 13.84 -13.55 6.04
C ILE A 165 13.46 -14.85 5.33
N VAL A 166 12.18 -15.01 5.06
CA VAL A 166 11.58 -16.15 4.38
C VAL A 166 10.96 -15.69 3.07
N PHE A 167 11.15 -16.47 2.02
CA PHE A 167 10.47 -16.35 0.74
C PHE A 167 9.63 -17.58 0.45
N ASN A 168 8.34 -17.41 0.24
CA ASN A 168 7.41 -18.54 0.04
C ASN A 168 7.38 -19.08 -1.41
N GLY A 169 8.31 -18.64 -2.26
CA GLY A 169 8.36 -19.03 -3.67
C GLY A 169 7.42 -18.21 -4.54
N GLU A 170 7.51 -18.43 -5.84
CA GLU A 170 6.76 -17.67 -6.86
C GLU A 170 5.46 -18.36 -7.23
N GLU A 171 4.48 -17.57 -7.63
CA GLU A 171 3.25 -18.00 -8.27
C GLU A 171 3.19 -17.43 -9.70
N LYS A 172 2.52 -18.17 -10.58
CA LYS A 172 2.30 -17.73 -11.97
C LYS A 172 1.46 -16.46 -12.02
N LEU A 173 1.81 -15.57 -12.95
CA LEU A 173 1.05 -14.34 -13.23
C LEU A 173 -0.40 -14.64 -13.60
N ILE A 174 -1.25 -13.62 -13.52
CA ILE A 174 -2.65 -13.70 -13.96
C ILE A 174 -2.66 -13.74 -15.49
N VAL A 175 -3.24 -14.79 -16.05
CA VAL A 175 -3.37 -14.94 -17.51
C VAL A 175 -4.67 -14.31 -18.00
N ASP A 176 -5.74 -14.45 -17.22
CA ASP A 176 -7.08 -13.96 -17.56
C ASP A 176 -7.38 -12.68 -16.79
N LEU A 177 -7.09 -11.54 -17.40
CA LEU A 177 -7.29 -10.21 -16.81
C LEU A 177 -8.77 -9.81 -16.74
N ASP A 178 -9.66 -10.44 -17.52
CA ASP A 178 -11.09 -10.13 -17.51
C ASP A 178 -11.77 -10.57 -16.20
N ARG A 179 -11.11 -11.40 -15.41
CA ARG A 179 -11.57 -11.77 -14.06
C ARG A 179 -11.31 -10.70 -13.00
N LEU A 180 -10.49 -9.72 -13.30
CA LEU A 180 -10.26 -8.62 -12.37
C LEU A 180 -11.52 -7.75 -12.22
N PRO A 181 -11.77 -7.17 -11.06
CA PRO A 181 -12.92 -6.30 -10.86
C PRO A 181 -12.82 -5.04 -11.71
N ILE A 182 -13.97 -4.50 -12.11
CA ILE A 182 -14.01 -3.15 -12.67
C ILE A 182 -13.67 -2.15 -11.55
N ILE A 183 -12.72 -1.26 -11.83
CA ILE A 183 -12.35 -0.21 -10.90
C ILE A 183 -13.35 0.94 -11.01
N TYR A 184 -13.97 1.29 -9.89
CA TYR A 184 -14.80 2.49 -9.79
C TYR A 184 -14.01 3.58 -9.05
N TYR A 185 -13.79 4.71 -9.70
CA TYR A 185 -13.23 5.91 -9.06
C TYR A 185 -14.13 7.11 -9.34
N SER A 186 -14.27 7.97 -8.34
CA SER A 186 -15.04 9.19 -8.52
C SER A 186 -14.24 10.17 -9.37
N THR A 187 -14.82 10.58 -10.49
CA THR A 187 -14.23 11.66 -11.31
C THR A 187 -14.14 12.97 -10.51
N SER A 188 -14.90 13.13 -9.44
CA SER A 188 -14.81 14.29 -8.55
C SER A 188 -13.49 14.36 -7.77
N GLU A 189 -12.91 13.21 -7.44
CA GLU A 189 -11.62 13.10 -6.73
C GLU A 189 -10.43 13.40 -7.64
N TYR A 190 -10.63 13.30 -8.99
CA TYR A 190 -9.61 13.48 -10.00
C TYR A 190 -10.02 14.55 -11.04
N LYS A 191 -10.81 15.56 -10.64
CA LYS A 191 -11.45 16.55 -11.51
C LYS A 191 -10.51 17.40 -12.38
N ASN A 192 -9.25 17.52 -12.03
CA ASN A 192 -8.30 18.36 -12.78
C ASN A 192 -7.70 17.68 -14.03
N ARG A 193 -8.29 16.55 -14.49
CA ARG A 193 -7.79 15.79 -15.65
C ARG A 193 -8.34 16.26 -17.01
N THR A 194 -9.27 17.20 -17.05
CA THR A 194 -9.91 17.62 -18.28
C THR A 194 -9.75 19.09 -18.51
N SER A 195 -8.59 19.49 -18.98
CA SER A 195 -8.40 20.66 -19.79
C SER A 195 -7.17 20.42 -20.67
N ILE A 196 -7.35 19.58 -21.68
CA ILE A 196 -6.62 19.65 -22.95
C ILE A 196 -7.67 19.99 -24.00
#